data_480342ff026012f1fda2b05066e9c79e
#
_entry.id   480342ff026012f1fda2b05066e9c79e
#
_cell.length_a   1.000
_cell.length_b   1.000
_cell.length_c   1.000
_cell.angle_alpha   90.00
_cell.angle_beta   90.00
_cell.angle_gamma   90.00
#
_symmetry.space_group_name_H-M   'P 1'
#
loop_
_entity.id
_entity.type
_entity.pdbx_description
1 polymer ?
#
loop_
_entity_poly.entity_id
_entity_poly.type
_entity_poly.pdbx_seq_one_letter_code
_entity_poly.pdbx_strand_id
1 'polypeptide(L)'
;YPKAHVIGLDICPVCFKQEKSTPWAPVVGDAAALPLSTGVFDLIFVNLVVPWSEPVLLFHEIARVLRPGGAVVISTLGPDTLKELRGAWNSVDDHPHVHPFVDMHNLGDALLQAGFLEPVVDVEVLSFTYSKLTGLIDDLRALGATNAMMHRRRTLTGKFRWQALIDAYPLLEGDQGRLRATFEVVYAVAWATGGSDG
;
A
#
# COMPACT_ATOMS: atom_id res chain seq x y z
N TYR A 1 -1.08 9.63 21.95
CA TYR A 1 -0.93 11.11 22.05
C TYR A 1 -2.30 11.77 22.29
N PRO A 2 -2.77 11.89 23.53
CA PRO A 2 -4.14 12.36 23.82
C PRO A 2 -4.38 13.85 23.52
N LYS A 3 -3.32 14.59 23.17
CA LYS A 3 -3.39 16.03 22.80
C LYS A 3 -3.08 16.27 21.31
N ALA A 4 -2.90 15.23 20.52
CA ALA A 4 -2.61 15.39 19.09
C ALA A 4 -3.85 15.83 18.32
N HIS A 5 -3.68 16.80 17.43
CA HIS A 5 -4.68 17.11 16.41
C HIS A 5 -4.43 16.18 15.22
N VAL A 6 -5.34 15.24 14.99
CA VAL A 6 -5.20 14.23 13.95
C VAL A 6 -6.09 14.58 12.77
N ILE A 7 -5.53 14.50 11.57
CA ILE A 7 -6.24 14.63 10.29
C ILE A 7 -6.14 13.30 9.56
N GLY A 8 -7.27 12.77 9.11
CA GLY A 8 -7.32 11.61 8.23
C GLY A 8 -7.58 12.05 6.80
N LEU A 9 -6.70 11.66 5.86
CA LEU A 9 -6.86 11.99 4.45
C LEU A 9 -7.04 10.73 3.62
N ASP A 10 -8.04 10.75 2.74
CA ASP A 10 -8.28 9.74 1.72
C ASP A 10 -8.89 10.38 0.48
N ILE A 11 -8.63 9.84 -0.71
CA ILE A 11 -9.24 10.29 -1.95
C ILE A 11 -10.72 9.89 -2.04
N CYS A 12 -11.12 8.85 -1.31
CA CYS A 12 -12.46 8.29 -1.32
C CYS A 12 -13.32 8.84 -0.18
N PRO A 13 -14.31 9.71 -0.45
CA PRO A 13 -15.15 10.28 0.60
C PRO A 13 -16.02 9.25 1.34
N VAL A 14 -16.20 8.06 0.75
CA VAL A 14 -17.01 6.99 1.36
C VAL A 14 -16.29 6.37 2.55
N CYS A 15 -14.95 6.36 2.56
CA CYS A 15 -14.15 5.85 3.66
C CYS A 15 -14.43 6.58 4.98
N PHE A 16 -14.86 7.84 4.92
CA PHE A 16 -15.18 8.66 6.09
C PHE A 16 -16.64 8.53 6.59
N LYS A 17 -17.52 7.88 5.85
CA LYS A 17 -18.96 7.80 6.20
C LYS A 17 -19.27 6.78 7.28
N GLN A 18 -18.38 5.85 7.55
CA GLN A 18 -18.63 4.72 8.46
C GLN A 18 -18.31 5.02 9.92
N GLU A 19 -17.56 6.06 10.22
CA GLU A 19 -17.10 6.37 11.57
C GLU A 19 -17.68 7.68 12.09
N LYS A 20 -18.80 7.58 12.82
CA LYS A 20 -19.47 8.74 13.42
C LYS A 20 -18.78 9.32 14.67
N SER A 21 -17.69 8.72 15.16
CA SER A 21 -17.02 9.12 16.40
C SER A 21 -15.49 9.01 16.35
N THR A 22 -14.89 9.40 15.24
CA THR A 22 -13.42 9.44 15.16
C THR A 22 -12.88 10.71 15.80
N PRO A 23 -11.80 10.61 16.60
CA PRO A 23 -11.14 11.77 17.20
C PRO A 23 -10.28 12.57 16.19
N TRP A 24 -10.47 12.39 14.88
CA TRP A 24 -9.70 13.02 13.82
C TRP A 24 -10.61 13.76 12.81
N ALA A 25 -10.07 14.79 12.17
CA ALA A 25 -10.77 15.57 11.16
C ALA A 25 -10.59 14.93 9.77
N PRO A 26 -11.69 14.57 9.07
CA PRO A 26 -11.60 13.99 7.72
C PRO A 26 -11.29 15.07 6.66
N VAL A 27 -10.37 14.75 5.76
CA VAL A 27 -10.06 15.56 4.57
C VAL A 27 -10.10 14.66 3.34
N VAL A 28 -10.92 15.03 2.36
CA VAL A 28 -10.95 14.36 1.06
C VAL A 28 -9.90 15.02 0.17
N GLY A 29 -8.92 14.25 -0.31
CA GLY A 29 -7.84 14.79 -1.14
C GLY A 29 -6.95 13.72 -1.72
N ASP A 30 -6.19 14.09 -2.76
CA ASP A 30 -5.15 13.26 -3.34
C ASP A 30 -3.86 13.39 -2.51
N ALA A 31 -3.26 12.26 -2.14
CA ALA A 31 -2.01 12.24 -1.38
C ALA A 31 -0.81 12.76 -2.22
N ALA A 32 -0.90 12.70 -3.55
CA ALA A 32 0.10 13.28 -4.46
C ALA A 32 -0.12 14.80 -4.72
N ALA A 33 -1.19 15.39 -4.15
CA ALA A 33 -1.51 16.82 -4.26
C ALA A 33 -2.28 17.25 -2.99
N LEU A 34 -1.61 17.26 -1.84
CA LEU A 34 -2.23 17.46 -0.53
C LEU A 34 -2.87 18.85 -0.40
N PRO A 35 -4.18 18.96 -0.09
CA PRO A 35 -4.86 20.23 0.13
C PRO A 35 -4.55 20.80 1.53
N LEU A 36 -3.28 20.81 1.89
CA LEU A 36 -2.76 21.15 3.22
C LEU A 36 -1.63 22.17 3.08
N SER A 37 -1.48 23.04 4.09
CA SER A 37 -0.45 24.06 4.11
C SER A 37 0.94 23.48 4.34
N THR A 38 1.95 24.17 3.83
CA THR A 38 3.37 23.81 4.02
C THR A 38 3.78 23.93 5.48
N GLY A 39 4.56 22.95 5.97
CA GLY A 39 5.25 23.05 7.26
C GLY A 39 4.33 23.04 8.48
N VAL A 40 3.22 22.31 8.46
CA VAL A 40 2.23 22.33 9.56
C VAL A 40 2.16 21.04 10.37
N PHE A 41 2.74 19.94 9.89
CA PHE A 41 2.66 18.64 10.56
C PHE A 41 3.98 18.24 11.22
N ASP A 42 3.87 17.66 12.40
CA ASP A 42 5.01 17.09 13.14
C ASP A 42 5.27 15.64 12.75
N LEU A 43 4.19 14.92 12.39
CA LEU A 43 4.22 13.50 12.03
C LEU A 43 3.18 13.20 10.96
N ILE A 44 3.59 12.45 9.95
CA ILE A 44 2.67 11.89 8.95
C ILE A 44 2.80 10.37 8.96
N PHE A 45 1.65 9.68 9.02
CA PHE A 45 1.57 8.24 8.88
C PHE A 45 0.93 7.88 7.53
N VAL A 46 1.68 7.16 6.70
CA VAL A 46 1.26 6.71 5.36
C VAL A 46 1.04 5.22 5.40
N ASN A 47 -0.21 4.79 5.45
CA ASN A 47 -0.55 3.38 5.56
C ASN A 47 -1.10 2.84 4.24
N LEU A 48 -0.34 2.00 3.55
CA LEU A 48 -0.71 1.29 2.31
C LEU A 48 -1.17 2.22 1.16
N VAL A 49 -0.71 3.46 1.12
CA VAL A 49 -1.03 4.45 0.08
C VAL A 49 -0.08 4.36 -1.12
N VAL A 50 1.18 4.04 -0.88
CA VAL A 50 2.24 4.02 -1.91
C VAL A 50 1.87 3.23 -3.17
N PRO A 51 1.23 2.03 -3.09
CA PRO A 51 0.85 1.27 -4.29
C PRO A 51 -0.15 1.98 -5.20
N TRP A 52 -0.85 2.99 -4.69
CA TRP A 52 -1.92 3.72 -5.40
C TRP A 52 -1.49 5.11 -5.86
N SER A 53 -0.25 5.49 -5.59
CA SER A 53 0.29 6.83 -5.86
C SER A 53 1.56 6.74 -6.69
N GLU A 54 1.96 7.83 -7.29
CA GLU A 54 3.31 7.99 -7.83
C GLU A 54 4.25 8.35 -6.66
N PRO A 55 5.24 7.50 -6.31
CA PRO A 55 6.00 7.65 -5.05
C PRO A 55 6.73 8.99 -4.93
N VAL A 56 7.33 9.49 -6.02
CA VAL A 56 8.09 10.74 -5.99
C VAL A 56 7.17 11.92 -5.70
N LEU A 57 6.01 12.01 -6.35
CA LEU A 57 5.03 13.07 -6.10
C LEU A 57 4.46 12.99 -4.69
N LEU A 58 4.12 11.77 -4.24
CA LEU A 58 3.64 11.53 -2.88
C LEU A 58 4.62 12.03 -1.83
N PHE A 59 5.90 11.65 -1.94
CA PHE A 59 6.90 12.00 -0.94
C PHE A 59 7.29 13.48 -0.98
N HIS A 60 7.28 14.14 -2.13
CA HIS A 60 7.47 15.58 -2.22
C HIS A 60 6.34 16.36 -1.50
N GLU A 61 5.09 15.93 -1.67
CA GLU A 61 3.97 16.55 -0.97
C GLU A 61 4.04 16.31 0.54
N ILE A 62 4.43 15.12 0.97
CA ILE A 62 4.64 14.81 2.39
C ILE A 62 5.75 15.68 2.97
N ALA A 63 6.90 15.78 2.28
CA ALA A 63 8.00 16.64 2.71
C ALA A 63 7.57 18.11 2.79
N ARG A 64 6.77 18.59 1.85
CA ARG A 64 6.26 19.98 1.83
C ARG A 64 5.41 20.31 3.06
N VAL A 65 4.53 19.41 3.47
CA VAL A 65 3.59 19.68 4.57
C VAL A 65 4.17 19.40 5.95
N LEU A 66 5.25 18.63 6.04
CA LEU A 66 5.98 18.40 7.28
C LEU A 66 6.75 19.65 7.70
N ARG A 67 6.83 19.88 9.00
CA ARG A 67 7.73 20.87 9.59
C ARG A 67 9.19 20.42 9.43
N PRO A 68 10.15 21.36 9.45
CA PRO A 68 11.54 21.01 9.61
C PRO A 68 11.77 20.08 10.80
N GLY A 69 12.43 18.94 10.57
CA GLY A 69 12.62 17.90 11.58
C GLY A 69 11.38 17.03 11.88
N GLY A 70 10.27 17.24 11.20
CA GLY A 70 9.09 16.38 11.28
C GLY A 70 9.37 15.00 10.66
N ALA A 71 8.62 13.98 11.08
CA ALA A 71 8.85 12.61 10.66
C ALA A 71 7.72 12.08 9.76
N VAL A 72 8.09 11.22 8.81
CA VAL A 72 7.14 10.34 8.10
C VAL A 72 7.34 8.90 8.53
N VAL A 73 6.23 8.20 8.78
CA VAL A 73 6.19 6.75 9.03
C VAL A 73 5.35 6.12 7.94
N ILE A 74 5.88 5.11 7.28
CA ILE A 74 5.28 4.50 6.09
C ILE A 74 5.10 3.01 6.33
N SER A 75 3.96 2.48 5.94
CA SER A 75 3.78 1.06 5.65
C SER A 75 3.32 0.89 4.21
N THR A 76 3.94 -0.02 3.48
CA THR A 76 3.59 -0.36 2.10
C THR A 76 3.80 -1.84 1.83
N LEU A 77 3.47 -2.27 0.62
CA LEU A 77 3.65 -3.66 0.19
C LEU A 77 4.86 -3.75 -0.74
N GLY A 78 5.65 -4.81 -0.54
CA GLY A 78 6.81 -5.14 -1.34
C GLY A 78 6.53 -6.15 -2.45
N PRO A 79 7.52 -6.39 -3.34
CA PRO A 79 7.36 -7.16 -4.58
C PRO A 79 6.96 -8.63 -4.38
N ASP A 80 7.27 -9.22 -3.23
CA ASP A 80 6.90 -10.60 -2.91
C ASP A 80 5.43 -10.76 -2.47
N THR A 81 4.70 -9.65 -2.32
CA THR A 81 3.27 -9.68 -1.99
C THR A 81 2.47 -10.40 -3.07
N LEU A 82 1.66 -11.39 -2.65
CA LEU A 82 0.79 -12.21 -3.50
C LEU A 82 1.55 -12.91 -4.64
N LYS A 83 2.81 -13.29 -4.43
CA LYS A 83 3.64 -13.97 -5.43
C LYS A 83 3.00 -15.28 -5.91
N GLU A 84 2.32 -16.00 -5.03
CA GLU A 84 1.60 -17.23 -5.38
C GLU A 84 0.43 -16.95 -6.33
N LEU A 85 -0.35 -15.93 -6.04
CA LEU A 85 -1.48 -15.50 -6.89
C LEU A 85 -0.98 -14.99 -8.25
N ARG A 86 0.12 -14.21 -8.25
CA ARG A 86 0.75 -13.71 -9.46
C ARG A 86 1.28 -14.84 -10.32
N GLY A 87 1.98 -15.81 -9.72
CA GLY A 87 2.49 -16.99 -10.42
C GLY A 87 1.38 -17.83 -11.02
N ALA A 88 0.30 -18.06 -10.27
CA ALA A 88 -0.86 -18.81 -10.76
C ALA A 88 -1.54 -18.11 -11.95
N TRP A 89 -1.74 -16.79 -11.89
CA TRP A 89 -2.29 -16.03 -13.01
C TRP A 89 -1.41 -16.04 -14.26
N ASN A 90 -0.09 -15.93 -14.11
CA ASN A 90 0.87 -16.02 -15.24
C ASN A 90 0.78 -17.34 -16.00
N SER A 91 0.25 -18.40 -15.38
CA SER A 91 -0.02 -19.70 -16.03
C SER A 91 -1.35 -19.73 -16.77
N VAL A 92 -2.22 -18.74 -16.56
CA VAL A 92 -3.58 -18.70 -17.14
C VAL A 92 -3.70 -17.72 -18.30
N ASP A 93 -3.10 -16.53 -18.16
CA ASP A 93 -3.07 -15.53 -19.24
C ASP A 93 -1.91 -14.54 -19.04
N ASP A 94 -1.67 -13.67 -20.05
CA ASP A 94 -0.57 -12.71 -20.10
C ASP A 94 -0.96 -11.34 -19.51
N HIS A 95 -2.13 -11.23 -18.86
CA HIS A 95 -2.55 -9.95 -18.29
C HIS A 95 -2.05 -9.77 -16.84
N PRO A 96 -1.70 -8.54 -16.42
CA PRO A 96 -1.34 -8.29 -15.04
C PRO A 96 -2.57 -8.35 -14.14
N HIS A 97 -2.54 -9.25 -13.15
CA HIS A 97 -3.62 -9.46 -12.18
C HIS A 97 -3.27 -8.96 -10.77
N VAL A 98 -1.98 -8.90 -10.43
CA VAL A 98 -1.46 -8.38 -9.16
C VAL A 98 -0.64 -7.14 -9.44
N HIS A 99 -0.86 -6.08 -8.66
CA HIS A 99 -0.14 -4.81 -8.78
C HIS A 99 1.38 -5.03 -8.64
N PRO A 100 2.23 -4.36 -9.42
CA PRO A 100 3.65 -4.28 -9.11
C PRO A 100 3.83 -3.40 -7.87
N PHE A 101 4.49 -3.95 -6.85
CA PHE A 101 4.79 -3.21 -5.63
C PHE A 101 6.22 -2.68 -5.65
N VAL A 102 6.46 -1.60 -4.91
CA VAL A 102 7.77 -0.94 -4.85
C VAL A 102 8.71 -1.76 -3.98
N ASP A 103 9.92 -2.00 -4.47
CA ASP A 103 11.02 -2.60 -3.74
C ASP A 103 11.52 -1.65 -2.61
N MET A 104 12.05 -2.22 -1.53
CA MET A 104 12.54 -1.45 -0.38
C MET A 104 13.65 -0.45 -0.73
N HIS A 105 14.55 -0.79 -1.68
CA HIS A 105 15.63 0.11 -2.11
C HIS A 105 15.05 1.30 -2.89
N ASN A 106 14.12 1.02 -3.82
CA ASN A 106 13.44 2.08 -4.57
C ASN A 106 12.60 2.99 -3.66
N LEU A 107 12.03 2.45 -2.57
CA LEU A 107 11.33 3.24 -1.57
C LEU A 107 12.29 4.20 -0.85
N GLY A 108 13.45 3.69 -0.41
CA GLY A 108 14.50 4.48 0.22
C GLY A 108 15.03 5.58 -0.70
N ASP A 109 15.30 5.24 -1.97
CA ASP A 109 15.77 6.19 -2.97
C ASP A 109 14.74 7.29 -3.26
N ALA A 110 13.45 6.93 -3.34
CA ALA A 110 12.38 7.91 -3.53
C ALA A 110 12.23 8.89 -2.34
N LEU A 111 12.45 8.41 -1.11
CA LEU A 111 12.49 9.26 0.08
C LEU A 111 13.68 10.24 0.03
N LEU A 112 14.87 9.75 -0.33
CA LEU A 112 16.05 10.60 -0.48
C LEU A 112 15.86 11.65 -1.58
N GLN A 113 15.29 11.27 -2.72
CA GLN A 113 14.96 12.19 -3.83
C GLN A 113 13.97 13.27 -3.41
N ALA A 114 13.03 12.96 -2.53
CA ALA A 114 12.07 13.91 -1.99
C ALA A 114 12.67 14.83 -0.89
N GLY A 115 13.95 14.66 -0.55
CA GLY A 115 14.66 15.49 0.42
C GLY A 115 14.54 15.01 1.86
N PHE A 116 14.10 13.79 2.11
CA PHE A 116 14.14 13.23 3.45
C PHE A 116 15.54 12.81 3.86
N LEU A 117 15.81 12.87 5.17
CA LEU A 117 17.07 12.46 5.78
C LEU A 117 16.93 11.09 6.42
N GLU A 118 18.04 10.33 6.40
CA GLU A 118 18.23 9.09 7.15
C GLU A 118 17.06 8.09 7.03
N PRO A 119 16.60 7.73 5.81
CA PRO A 119 15.52 6.76 5.68
C PRO A 119 15.96 5.40 6.26
N VAL A 120 15.22 4.92 7.23
CA VAL A 120 15.36 3.57 7.77
C VAL A 120 14.25 2.72 7.20
N VAL A 121 14.59 1.64 6.53
CA VAL A 121 13.63 0.74 5.89
C VAL A 121 13.79 -0.67 6.47
N ASP A 122 12.67 -1.31 6.78
CA ASP A 122 12.60 -2.69 7.29
C ASP A 122 11.52 -3.47 6.54
N VAL A 123 11.65 -4.79 6.50
CA VAL A 123 10.75 -5.69 5.76
C VAL A 123 10.30 -6.84 6.64
N GLU A 124 9.00 -7.08 6.67
CA GLU A 124 8.38 -8.23 7.33
C GLU A 124 7.61 -9.07 6.32
N VAL A 125 7.82 -10.39 6.34
CA VAL A 125 7.07 -11.32 5.49
C VAL A 125 6.01 -12.02 6.31
N LEU A 126 4.74 -11.73 5.99
CA LEU A 126 3.57 -12.36 6.58
C LEU A 126 3.03 -13.44 5.65
N SER A 127 2.60 -14.56 6.22
CA SER A 127 1.95 -15.65 5.47
C SER A 127 0.56 -15.91 6.02
N PHE A 128 -0.44 -15.77 5.18
CA PHE A 128 -1.82 -16.15 5.48
C PHE A 128 -2.17 -17.44 4.76
N THR A 129 -3.00 -18.27 5.37
CA THR A 129 -3.43 -19.53 4.77
C THR A 129 -4.94 -19.58 4.60
N TYR A 130 -5.38 -20.05 3.45
CA TYR A 130 -6.79 -20.14 3.06
C TYR A 130 -7.16 -21.56 2.70
N SER A 131 -8.38 -21.97 3.05
CA SER A 131 -8.93 -23.26 2.62
C SER A 131 -9.41 -23.26 1.16
N LYS A 132 -9.68 -22.07 0.62
CA LYS A 132 -10.16 -21.86 -0.76
C LYS A 132 -9.65 -20.52 -1.29
N LEU A 133 -9.38 -20.47 -2.59
CA LEU A 133 -8.94 -19.23 -3.28
C LEU A 133 -10.00 -18.11 -3.20
N THR A 134 -11.28 -18.45 -3.14
CA THR A 134 -12.37 -17.48 -2.95
C THR A 134 -12.20 -16.68 -1.66
N GLY A 135 -11.75 -17.30 -0.55
CA GLY A 135 -11.50 -16.60 0.71
C GLY A 135 -10.44 -15.51 0.56
N LEU A 136 -9.31 -15.81 -0.10
CA LEU A 136 -8.30 -14.80 -0.39
C LEU A 136 -8.86 -13.65 -1.24
N ILE A 137 -9.60 -13.98 -2.30
CA ILE A 137 -10.16 -12.95 -3.20
C ILE A 137 -11.20 -12.08 -2.48
N ASP A 138 -11.99 -12.65 -1.58
CA ASP A 138 -12.99 -11.90 -0.82
C ASP A 138 -12.33 -10.97 0.21
N ASP A 139 -11.25 -11.40 0.87
CA ASP A 139 -10.46 -10.54 1.75
C ASP A 139 -9.82 -9.37 0.98
N LEU A 140 -9.22 -9.64 -0.19
CA LEU A 140 -8.65 -8.58 -1.03
C LEU A 140 -9.71 -7.57 -1.48
N ARG A 141 -10.92 -8.02 -1.80
CA ARG A 141 -12.04 -7.13 -2.14
C ARG A 141 -12.49 -6.29 -0.96
N ALA A 142 -12.58 -6.90 0.23
CA ALA A 142 -12.99 -6.21 1.44
C ALA A 142 -12.00 -5.11 1.83
N LEU A 143 -10.69 -5.32 1.56
CA LEU A 143 -9.64 -4.33 1.74
C LEU A 143 -9.58 -3.26 0.63
N GLY A 144 -10.43 -3.34 -0.41
CA GLY A 144 -10.36 -2.47 -1.56
C GLY A 144 -9.15 -2.74 -2.48
N ALA A 145 -8.38 -3.81 -2.23
CA ALA A 145 -7.19 -4.20 -2.99
C ALA A 145 -7.57 -4.85 -4.33
N THR A 146 -8.38 -4.18 -5.12
CA THR A 146 -8.77 -4.63 -6.45
C THR A 146 -7.78 -4.15 -7.50
N ASN A 147 -7.65 -4.92 -8.60
CA ASN A 147 -6.76 -4.55 -9.69
C ASN A 147 -7.21 -3.25 -10.38
N ALA A 148 -6.49 -2.15 -10.14
CA ALA A 148 -6.76 -0.82 -10.73
C ALA A 148 -5.88 -0.50 -11.95
N MET A 149 -5.00 -1.41 -12.39
CA MET A 149 -4.04 -1.18 -13.48
C MET A 149 -4.73 -0.84 -14.80
N MET A 150 -4.15 0.07 -15.57
CA MET A 150 -4.69 0.48 -16.89
C MET A 150 -4.75 -0.69 -17.89
N HIS A 151 -3.76 -1.57 -17.86
CA HIS A 151 -3.66 -2.75 -18.74
C HIS A 151 -4.35 -4.00 -18.17
N ARG A 152 -5.11 -3.85 -17.07
CA ARG A 152 -5.89 -4.98 -16.55
C ARG A 152 -6.90 -5.46 -17.56
N ARG A 153 -7.23 -6.73 -17.49
CA ARG A 153 -8.32 -7.30 -18.25
C ARG A 153 -9.66 -6.66 -17.82
N ARG A 154 -10.44 -6.18 -18.78
CA ARG A 154 -11.74 -5.53 -18.55
C ARG A 154 -12.95 -6.45 -18.78
N THR A 155 -12.71 -7.73 -19.11
CA THR A 155 -13.77 -8.72 -19.32
C THR A 155 -13.93 -9.62 -18.10
N LEU A 156 -15.11 -10.21 -17.92
CA LEU A 156 -15.37 -11.15 -16.83
C LEU A 156 -14.41 -12.36 -16.90
N THR A 157 -13.97 -12.81 -15.75
CA THR A 157 -13.23 -14.07 -15.63
C THR A 157 -14.21 -15.21 -15.82
N GLY A 158 -14.17 -15.86 -16.98
CA GLY A 158 -15.03 -17.00 -17.29
C GLY A 158 -14.71 -18.21 -16.41
N LYS A 159 -15.69 -19.13 -16.29
CA LYS A 159 -15.60 -20.32 -15.44
C LYS A 159 -14.35 -21.17 -15.72
N PHE A 160 -13.96 -21.32 -16.97
CA PHE A 160 -12.78 -22.11 -17.37
C PHE A 160 -11.46 -21.47 -16.86
N ARG A 161 -11.31 -20.16 -16.96
CA ARG A 161 -10.12 -19.48 -16.43
C ARG A 161 -10.08 -19.49 -14.91
N TRP A 162 -11.22 -19.33 -14.28
CA TRP A 162 -11.30 -19.43 -12.82
C TRP A 162 -10.85 -20.82 -12.36
N GLN A 163 -11.28 -21.87 -13.04
CA GLN A 163 -10.83 -23.23 -12.75
C GLN A 163 -9.34 -23.40 -13.00
N ALA A 164 -8.83 -22.90 -14.13
CA ALA A 164 -7.40 -22.94 -14.44
C ALA A 164 -6.55 -22.21 -13.38
N LEU A 165 -7.05 -21.09 -12.85
CA LEU A 165 -6.39 -20.38 -11.75
C LEU A 165 -6.34 -21.23 -10.46
N ILE A 166 -7.45 -21.89 -10.11
CA ILE A 166 -7.49 -22.78 -8.94
C ILE A 166 -6.49 -23.92 -9.11
N ASP A 167 -6.46 -24.53 -10.29
CA ASP A 167 -5.59 -25.68 -10.59
C ASP A 167 -4.09 -25.27 -10.62
N ALA A 168 -3.78 -24.02 -11.01
CA ALA A 168 -2.43 -23.48 -11.06
C ALA A 168 -1.94 -22.93 -9.72
N TYR A 169 -2.84 -22.70 -8.74
CA TYR A 169 -2.44 -22.12 -7.47
C TYR A 169 -1.68 -23.14 -6.61
N PRO A 170 -0.48 -22.79 -6.10
CA PRO A 170 0.33 -23.75 -5.34
C PRO A 170 -0.32 -24.09 -3.99
N LEU A 171 -0.43 -25.38 -3.72
CA LEU A 171 -0.86 -25.89 -2.42
C LEU A 171 0.33 -25.97 -1.45
N LEU A 172 0.06 -25.74 -0.17
CA LEU A 172 1.06 -25.94 0.88
C LEU A 172 1.31 -27.44 1.06
N GLU A 173 2.57 -27.84 0.99
CA GLU A 173 2.98 -29.20 1.32
C GLU A 173 2.73 -29.47 2.82
N GLY A 174 2.07 -30.59 3.14
CA GLY A 174 1.85 -31.02 4.53
C GLY A 174 0.70 -30.32 5.27
N ASP A 175 0.00 -29.33 4.67
CA ASP A 175 -1.05 -28.54 5.33
C ASP A 175 -2.45 -28.75 4.70
N GLN A 176 -2.85 -30.03 4.55
CA GLN A 176 -4.21 -30.45 4.12
C GLN A 176 -4.76 -29.71 2.88
N GLY A 177 -3.89 -29.32 1.95
CA GLY A 177 -4.30 -28.63 0.73
C GLY A 177 -4.69 -27.15 0.92
N ARG A 178 -4.20 -26.50 1.96
CA ARG A 178 -4.40 -25.05 2.14
C ARG A 178 -3.56 -24.27 1.13
N LEU A 179 -4.04 -23.09 0.79
CA LEU A 179 -3.39 -22.13 -0.08
C LEU A 179 -2.62 -21.12 0.77
N ARG A 180 -1.40 -20.77 0.38
CA ARG A 180 -0.65 -19.68 1.01
C ARG A 180 -0.84 -18.40 0.23
N ALA A 181 -0.98 -17.28 0.93
CA ALA A 181 -0.83 -15.94 0.38
C ALA A 181 0.27 -15.23 1.17
N THR A 182 1.35 -14.86 0.48
CA THR A 182 2.45 -14.11 1.06
C THR A 182 2.19 -12.62 0.95
N PHE A 183 2.44 -11.89 2.03
CA PHE A 183 2.45 -10.43 2.05
C PHE A 183 3.82 -9.97 2.57
N GLU A 184 4.55 -9.28 1.74
CA GLU A 184 5.77 -8.58 2.11
C GLU A 184 5.36 -7.16 2.52
N VAL A 185 5.51 -6.84 3.80
CA VAL A 185 5.21 -5.50 4.32
C VAL A 185 6.53 -4.76 4.49
N VAL A 186 6.62 -3.61 3.85
CA VAL A 186 7.78 -2.72 3.95
C VAL A 186 7.40 -1.56 4.84
N TYR A 187 8.20 -1.34 5.88
CA TYR A 187 8.09 -0.20 6.78
C TYR A 187 9.21 0.78 6.51
N ALA A 188 8.92 2.07 6.57
CA ALA A 188 9.96 3.07 6.50
C ALA A 188 9.69 4.23 7.47
N VAL A 189 10.78 4.82 7.96
CA VAL A 189 10.78 6.06 8.74
C VAL A 189 11.84 6.98 8.15
N ALA A 190 11.49 8.26 7.98
CA ALA A 190 12.43 9.27 7.53
C ALA A 190 12.06 10.64 8.11
N TRP A 191 13.01 11.59 8.10
CA TRP A 191 12.82 12.91 8.68
C TRP A 191 12.91 14.00 7.60
N ALA A 192 12.03 14.98 7.67
CA ALA A 192 12.12 16.18 6.84
C ALA A 192 13.37 16.97 7.19
N THR A 193 14.05 17.54 6.18
CA THR A 193 15.22 18.39 6.39
C THR A 193 14.91 19.51 7.39
N GLY A 194 15.77 19.67 8.41
CA GLY A 194 15.72 20.84 9.28
C GLY A 194 15.93 22.08 8.42
N GLY A 195 15.10 23.11 8.61
CA GLY A 195 15.40 24.40 8.01
C GLY A 195 16.83 24.80 8.41
N SER A 196 17.68 25.06 7.43
CA SER A 196 18.96 25.68 7.71
C SER A 196 18.65 27.00 8.40
N ASP A 197 18.97 27.10 9.70
CA ASP A 197 19.04 28.40 10.39
C ASP A 197 20.02 29.26 9.58
N GLY A 198 19.47 30.17 8.75
CA GLY A 198 20.19 31.20 8.04
C GLY A 198 20.26 32.48 8.86
#